data_90756e0813131da6c1e75b1a4a067e1b
#
_entry.id   90756e0813131da6c1e75b1a4a067e1b
#
_cell.length_a   1.000
_cell.length_b   1.000
_cell.length_c   1.000
_cell.angle_alpha   90.00
_cell.angle_beta   90.00
_cell.angle_gamma   90.00
#
_symmetry.space_group_name_H-M   'P 1'
#
loop_
_entity.id
_entity.type
_entity.pdbx_description
1 polymer ?
#
loop_
_entity_poly.entity_id
_entity_poly.type
_entity_poly.pdbx_seq_one_letter_code
_entity_poly.pdbx_strand_id
1 'polypeptide(L)'
;MLDISEGMEDGFGLGLQRRNLAEKLKVCLDSLGNCVVRQKRRQAEYSKYEEAYKGVYGMGKARRLAAYSAIDTLDPGSLLDIGCGRGEILNYSRTMGFSPVRGVDVVPELFGDDVGFGEAHDLPFSDDEFDVVTCFDVLEHLLPEDTVDALGEISRVSKRAVVLCIANYPSFSNGHDLHINKRPYKEWDELIHAHMEGKVEWLPRYLRTHSETWIIDNKS
;
A
#
# COMPACT_ATOMS: atom_id res chain seq x y z
N MET A 1 3.00 -74.08 19.72
CA MET A 1 3.61 -73.26 18.63
C MET A 1 2.81 -72.02 18.56
N LEU A 2 3.33 -70.97 19.19
CA LEU A 2 2.77 -69.58 19.10
C LEU A 2 3.46 -68.87 17.96
N ASP A 3 2.68 -68.44 16.98
CA ASP A 3 3.11 -67.69 15.82
C ASP A 3 3.38 -66.21 16.24
N ILE A 4 4.62 -65.79 16.12
CA ILE A 4 5.06 -64.39 16.38
C ILE A 4 5.49 -63.76 15.06
N SER A 5 4.48 -63.42 14.23
CA SER A 5 4.68 -62.69 12.98
C SER A 5 3.75 -61.47 12.87
N GLU A 6 3.63 -60.67 13.93
CA GLU A 6 3.02 -59.36 13.86
C GLU A 6 3.93 -58.33 14.57
N GLY A 7 4.56 -57.42 13.80
CA GLY A 7 5.25 -56.30 14.43
C GLY A 7 6.40 -55.68 13.68
N MET A 8 6.33 -55.52 12.35
CA MET A 8 7.39 -54.79 11.60
C MET A 8 6.87 -53.93 10.45
N GLU A 9 5.75 -53.20 10.59
CA GLU A 9 5.27 -52.29 9.52
C GLU A 9 5.21 -50.80 9.88
N ASP A 10 5.49 -50.39 11.12
CA ASP A 10 5.26 -48.99 11.52
C ASP A 10 6.48 -48.04 11.43
N GLY A 11 7.66 -48.56 11.17
CA GLY A 11 8.88 -47.72 11.13
C GLY A 11 8.99 -46.78 9.92
N PHE A 12 8.45 -47.19 8.79
CA PHE A 12 8.59 -46.41 7.52
C PHE A 12 7.58 -45.25 7.44
N GLY A 13 6.37 -45.41 7.93
CA GLY A 13 5.32 -44.39 7.96
C GLY A 13 5.65 -43.22 8.89
N LEU A 14 6.17 -43.52 10.07
CA LEU A 14 6.59 -42.51 11.06
C LEU A 14 7.79 -41.68 10.59
N GLY A 15 8.72 -42.28 9.85
CA GLY A 15 9.86 -41.60 9.26
C GLY A 15 9.45 -40.58 8.17
N LEU A 16 8.48 -40.95 7.33
CA LEU A 16 7.95 -40.07 6.27
C LEU A 16 7.14 -38.90 6.84
N GLN A 17 6.32 -39.14 7.86
CA GLN A 17 5.54 -38.11 8.56
C GLN A 17 6.47 -37.11 9.29
N ARG A 18 7.53 -37.59 9.94
CA ARG A 18 8.52 -36.72 10.61
C ARG A 18 9.29 -35.86 9.63
N ARG A 19 9.70 -36.40 8.47
CA ARG A 19 10.35 -35.59 7.39
C ARG A 19 9.42 -34.51 6.85
N ASN A 20 8.16 -34.85 6.58
CA ASN A 20 7.16 -33.90 6.09
C ASN A 20 6.90 -32.79 7.12
N LEU A 21 6.85 -33.11 8.42
CA LEU A 21 6.71 -32.11 9.47
C LEU A 21 7.94 -31.21 9.60
N ALA A 22 9.15 -31.77 9.50
CA ALA A 22 10.38 -31.00 9.55
C ALA A 22 10.51 -30.03 8.37
N GLU A 23 10.13 -30.47 7.15
CA GLU A 23 10.08 -29.60 5.98
C GLU A 23 9.05 -28.48 6.13
N LYS A 24 7.85 -28.78 6.61
CA LYS A 24 6.82 -27.77 6.89
C LYS A 24 7.28 -26.76 7.94
N LEU A 25 7.92 -27.22 9.02
CA LEU A 25 8.48 -26.34 10.05
C LEU A 25 9.58 -25.47 9.49
N LYS A 26 10.45 -25.99 8.64
CA LYS A 26 11.51 -25.20 7.98
C LYS A 26 10.90 -24.09 7.11
N VAL A 27 9.90 -24.40 6.28
CA VAL A 27 9.19 -23.42 5.45
C VAL A 27 8.55 -22.32 6.31
N CYS A 28 7.92 -22.70 7.44
CA CYS A 28 7.36 -21.72 8.37
C CYS A 28 8.44 -20.81 9.00
N LEU A 29 9.57 -21.38 9.42
CA LEU A 29 10.66 -20.61 10.02
C LEU A 29 11.33 -19.67 9.02
N ASP A 30 11.54 -20.12 7.78
CA ASP A 30 12.06 -19.31 6.70
C ASP A 30 11.10 -18.16 6.36
N SER A 31 9.80 -18.42 6.31
CA SER A 31 8.75 -17.43 6.11
C SER A 31 8.71 -16.38 7.23
N LEU A 32 8.79 -16.81 8.50
CA LEU A 32 8.86 -15.92 9.66
C LEU A 32 10.15 -15.07 9.62
N GLY A 33 11.28 -15.67 9.27
CA GLY A 33 12.55 -14.96 9.11
C GLY A 33 12.46 -13.86 8.05
N ASN A 34 11.87 -14.17 6.90
CA ASN A 34 11.65 -13.21 5.83
C ASN A 34 10.70 -12.08 6.25
N CYS A 35 9.62 -12.38 6.98
CA CYS A 35 8.69 -11.41 7.53
C CYS A 35 9.40 -10.41 8.47
N VAL A 36 10.22 -10.91 9.39
CA VAL A 36 11.00 -10.05 10.31
C VAL A 36 12.00 -9.15 9.58
N VAL A 37 12.68 -9.68 8.55
CA VAL A 37 13.61 -8.89 7.73
C VAL A 37 12.86 -7.80 6.95
N ARG A 38 11.73 -8.15 6.33
CA ARG A 38 10.88 -7.20 5.58
C ARG A 38 10.39 -6.08 6.51
N GLN A 39 9.92 -6.41 7.71
CA GLN A 39 9.47 -5.44 8.70
C GLN A 39 10.60 -4.48 9.14
N LYS A 40 11.80 -4.98 9.38
CA LYS A 40 12.96 -4.12 9.69
C LYS A 40 13.31 -3.18 8.55
N ARG A 41 13.20 -3.62 7.30
CA ARG A 41 13.43 -2.77 6.12
C ARG A 41 12.37 -1.67 6.03
N ARG A 42 11.08 -1.99 6.23
CA ARG A 42 10.00 -0.99 6.29
C ARG A 42 10.28 0.06 7.36
N GLN A 43 10.63 -0.37 8.57
CA GLN A 43 10.91 0.55 9.67
C GLN A 43 12.10 1.49 9.37
N ALA A 44 13.12 0.99 8.67
CA ALA A 44 14.23 1.82 8.23
C ALA A 44 13.80 2.86 7.18
N GLU A 45 12.86 2.52 6.30
CA GLU A 45 12.28 3.50 5.36
C GLU A 45 11.42 4.54 6.10
N TYR A 46 10.55 4.12 7.03
CA TYR A 46 9.69 5.05 7.79
C TYR A 46 10.50 6.07 8.58
N SER A 47 11.61 5.69 9.18
CA SER A 47 12.50 6.62 9.90
C SER A 47 13.04 7.76 9.02
N LYS A 48 13.17 7.56 7.71
CA LYS A 48 13.56 8.62 6.76
C LYS A 48 12.47 9.67 6.62
N TYR A 49 11.19 9.24 6.66
CA TYR A 49 10.04 10.16 6.59
C TYR A 49 9.85 10.91 7.91
N GLU A 50 9.98 10.25 9.06
CA GLU A 50 9.98 10.91 10.36
C GLU A 50 11.00 12.06 10.37
N GLU A 51 12.21 11.82 9.85
CA GLU A 51 13.24 12.86 9.76
C GLU A 51 12.89 13.94 8.72
N ALA A 52 12.34 13.57 7.56
CA ALA A 52 11.93 14.52 6.52
C ALA A 52 10.80 15.45 7.00
N TYR A 53 9.82 14.92 7.75
CA TYR A 53 8.69 15.69 8.28
C TYR A 53 9.05 16.64 9.42
N LYS A 54 10.22 16.53 10.05
CA LYS A 54 10.75 17.57 10.96
C LYS A 54 11.03 18.88 10.22
N GLY A 55 11.19 18.84 8.90
CA GLY A 55 11.38 20.00 8.04
C GLY A 55 10.14 20.42 7.26
N VAL A 56 10.37 20.93 6.06
CA VAL A 56 9.31 21.42 5.13
C VAL A 56 8.84 20.35 4.13
N TYR A 57 9.09 19.09 4.41
CA TYR A 57 8.68 18.00 3.53
C TYR A 57 7.15 17.94 3.39
N GLY A 58 6.69 17.66 2.18
CA GLY A 58 5.26 17.54 1.86
C GLY A 58 5.02 17.67 0.36
N MET A 59 3.76 17.54 -0.02
CA MET A 59 3.34 17.57 -1.43
C MET A 59 3.63 18.92 -2.09
N GLY A 60 4.35 18.90 -3.20
CA GLY A 60 4.64 20.11 -3.99
C GLY A 60 3.39 20.73 -4.61
N LYS A 61 3.38 22.07 -4.80
CA LYS A 61 2.22 22.82 -5.30
C LYS A 61 1.61 22.25 -6.58
N ALA A 62 2.42 21.86 -7.56
CA ALA A 62 1.93 21.36 -8.84
C ALA A 62 1.21 20.00 -8.66
N ARG A 63 1.73 19.13 -7.79
CA ARG A 63 1.12 17.83 -7.48
C ARG A 63 -0.19 17.98 -6.72
N ARG A 64 -0.26 18.90 -5.76
CA ARG A 64 -1.53 19.22 -5.07
C ARG A 64 -2.61 19.68 -6.04
N LEU A 65 -2.28 20.53 -7.01
CA LEU A 65 -3.26 20.98 -8.00
C LEU A 65 -3.74 19.81 -8.88
N ALA A 66 -2.87 18.88 -9.26
CA ALA A 66 -3.27 17.69 -10.00
C ALA A 66 -4.18 16.77 -9.17
N ALA A 67 -3.83 16.56 -7.89
CA ALA A 67 -4.66 15.78 -6.96
C ALA A 67 -6.04 16.42 -6.75
N TYR A 68 -6.10 17.74 -6.55
CA TYR A 68 -7.36 18.48 -6.41
C TYR A 68 -8.22 18.36 -7.68
N SER A 69 -7.61 18.52 -8.86
CA SER A 69 -8.34 18.36 -10.13
C SER A 69 -8.90 16.95 -10.32
N ALA A 70 -8.21 15.93 -9.83
CA ALA A 70 -8.75 14.56 -9.87
C ALA A 70 -9.93 14.40 -8.88
N ILE A 71 -9.82 14.94 -7.67
CA ILE A 71 -10.89 14.92 -6.67
C ILE A 71 -12.14 15.67 -7.17
N ASP A 72 -11.97 16.79 -7.87
CA ASP A 72 -13.07 17.59 -8.44
C ASP A 72 -13.94 16.82 -9.45
N THR A 73 -13.43 15.72 -10.00
CA THR A 73 -14.18 14.87 -10.94
C THR A 73 -15.03 13.81 -10.25
N LEU A 74 -14.91 13.66 -8.93
CA LEU A 74 -15.56 12.60 -8.18
C LEU A 74 -16.80 13.11 -7.44
N ASP A 75 -17.83 12.27 -7.38
CA ASP A 75 -18.98 12.53 -6.51
C ASP A 75 -18.57 12.43 -5.03
N PRO A 76 -18.96 13.37 -4.14
CA PRO A 76 -18.68 13.29 -2.73
C PRO A 76 -19.24 12.03 -2.06
N GLY A 77 -18.62 11.61 -0.98
CA GLY A 77 -18.93 10.45 -0.16
C GLY A 77 -17.91 10.34 0.97
N SER A 78 -17.76 9.17 1.57
CA SER A 78 -16.67 8.91 2.50
C SER A 78 -15.34 8.84 1.74
N LEU A 79 -14.25 9.40 2.34
CA LEU A 79 -12.93 9.41 1.70
C LEU A 79 -11.83 8.97 2.67
N LEU A 80 -10.97 8.08 2.19
CA LEU A 80 -9.70 7.73 2.82
C LEU A 80 -8.54 8.26 1.97
N ASP A 81 -7.58 8.96 2.60
CA ASP A 81 -6.31 9.34 1.98
C ASP A 81 -5.16 8.54 2.61
N ILE A 82 -4.49 7.73 1.79
CA ILE A 82 -3.38 6.86 2.21
C ILE A 82 -2.06 7.59 2.01
N GLY A 83 -1.22 7.65 3.06
CA GLY A 83 -0.03 8.49 3.09
C GLY A 83 -0.39 9.98 3.09
N CYS A 84 -1.36 10.34 3.92
CA CYS A 84 -2.01 11.65 3.88
C CYS A 84 -1.10 12.84 4.28
N GLY A 85 0.07 12.58 4.80
CA GLY A 85 1.01 13.61 5.21
C GLY A 85 0.37 14.63 6.17
N ARG A 86 0.53 15.91 5.86
CA ARG A 86 -0.05 17.00 6.67
C ARG A 86 -1.53 17.27 6.42
N GLY A 87 -2.21 16.37 5.70
CA GLY A 87 -3.67 16.42 5.50
C GLY A 87 -4.15 17.45 4.47
N GLU A 88 -3.29 17.87 3.52
CA GLU A 88 -3.73 18.82 2.48
C GLU A 88 -4.91 18.27 1.66
N ILE A 89 -4.87 16.98 1.31
CA ILE A 89 -5.95 16.30 0.59
C ILE A 89 -7.19 16.18 1.48
N LEU A 90 -7.04 15.81 2.74
CA LEU A 90 -8.17 15.72 3.68
C LEU A 90 -8.91 17.06 3.79
N ASN A 91 -8.15 18.15 3.96
CA ASN A 91 -8.74 19.48 4.08
C ASN A 91 -9.45 19.90 2.78
N TYR A 92 -8.84 19.64 1.62
CA TYR A 92 -9.45 19.95 0.34
C TYR A 92 -10.75 19.16 0.12
N SER A 93 -10.71 17.84 0.34
CA SER A 93 -11.87 16.97 0.16
C SER A 93 -13.08 17.40 1.01
N ARG A 94 -12.84 17.86 2.25
CA ARG A 94 -13.92 18.42 3.07
C ARG A 94 -14.57 19.65 2.42
N THR A 95 -13.78 20.53 1.79
CA THR A 95 -14.33 21.69 1.07
C THR A 95 -15.17 21.30 -0.14
N MET A 96 -14.89 20.12 -0.71
CA MET A 96 -15.64 19.55 -1.84
C MET A 96 -16.87 18.73 -1.37
N GLY A 97 -17.17 18.67 -0.08
CA GLY A 97 -18.35 18.01 0.47
C GLY A 97 -18.16 16.54 0.83
N PHE A 98 -16.93 15.98 0.76
CA PHE A 98 -16.67 14.63 1.26
C PHE A 98 -16.81 14.53 2.77
N SER A 99 -17.50 13.49 3.27
CA SER A 99 -17.69 13.21 4.69
C SER A 99 -18.17 11.76 4.91
N PRO A 100 -17.61 11.01 5.88
CA PRO A 100 -16.40 11.36 6.64
C PRO A 100 -15.13 11.35 5.79
N VAL A 101 -14.11 12.09 6.24
CA VAL A 101 -12.77 12.11 5.62
C VAL A 101 -11.78 11.63 6.65
N ARG A 102 -11.01 10.59 6.30
CA ARG A 102 -9.98 9.96 7.12
C ARG A 102 -8.65 9.91 6.40
N GLY A 103 -7.56 9.88 7.15
CA GLY A 103 -6.22 9.67 6.63
C GLY A 103 -5.46 8.61 7.42
N VAL A 104 -4.52 7.97 6.74
CA VAL A 104 -3.51 7.13 7.38
C VAL A 104 -2.12 7.55 6.93
N ASP A 105 -1.18 7.45 7.84
CA ASP A 105 0.23 7.66 7.57
C ASP A 105 1.09 6.76 8.47
N VAL A 106 2.37 6.60 8.15
CA VAL A 106 3.32 5.84 8.96
C VAL A 106 4.11 6.72 9.93
N VAL A 107 3.97 8.04 9.84
CA VAL A 107 4.71 9.04 10.63
C VAL A 107 3.88 9.48 11.84
N PRO A 108 4.28 9.11 13.08
CA PRO A 108 3.49 9.36 14.28
C PRO A 108 3.19 10.83 14.56
N GLU A 109 4.08 11.74 14.17
CA GLU A 109 3.92 13.19 14.36
C GLU A 109 2.74 13.78 13.58
N LEU A 110 2.19 13.04 12.62
CA LEU A 110 1.05 13.45 11.80
C LEU A 110 -0.29 13.00 12.39
N PHE A 111 -0.29 12.11 13.39
CA PHE A 111 -1.52 11.53 13.94
C PHE A 111 -2.38 12.56 14.68
N GLY A 112 -3.69 12.40 14.58
CA GLY A 112 -4.69 13.28 15.18
C GLY A 112 -6.09 12.68 15.08
N ASP A 113 -7.12 13.50 15.22
CA ASP A 113 -8.53 13.03 15.26
C ASP A 113 -8.96 12.29 13.98
N ASP A 114 -8.44 12.71 12.83
CA ASP A 114 -8.80 12.17 11.52
C ASP A 114 -7.65 11.42 10.82
N VAL A 115 -6.48 11.35 11.43
CA VAL A 115 -5.29 10.68 10.90
C VAL A 115 -4.79 9.66 11.91
N GLY A 116 -4.71 8.40 11.48
CA GLY A 116 -4.20 7.30 12.27
C GLY A 116 -3.00 6.61 11.62
N PHE A 117 -2.46 5.62 12.33
CA PHE A 117 -1.45 4.72 11.77
C PHE A 117 -2.09 3.80 10.72
N GLY A 118 -1.42 3.64 9.57
CA GLY A 118 -1.76 2.64 8.56
C GLY A 118 -0.66 2.49 7.53
N GLU A 119 -0.31 1.26 7.25
CA GLU A 119 0.61 0.87 6.18
C GLU A 119 -0.21 0.56 4.93
N ALA A 120 0.16 1.09 3.76
CA ALA A 120 -0.63 0.92 2.54
C ALA A 120 -0.87 -0.55 2.14
N HIS A 121 -0.01 -1.47 2.59
CA HIS A 121 -0.09 -2.91 2.35
C HIS A 121 -0.82 -3.70 3.45
N ASP A 122 -1.29 -3.03 4.51
CA ASP A 122 -2.04 -3.61 5.64
C ASP A 122 -2.89 -2.51 6.29
N LEU A 123 -4.03 -2.21 5.68
CA LEU A 123 -4.91 -1.13 6.09
C LEU A 123 -5.88 -1.58 7.19
N PRO A 124 -6.03 -0.81 8.29
CA PRO A 124 -6.87 -1.18 9.44
C PRO A 124 -8.36 -0.89 9.21
N PHE A 125 -8.87 -1.20 8.01
CA PHE A 125 -10.24 -0.92 7.60
C PHE A 125 -10.91 -2.17 7.02
N SER A 126 -12.24 -2.18 7.03
CA SER A 126 -13.07 -3.23 6.44
C SER A 126 -13.09 -3.11 4.90
N ASP A 127 -13.50 -4.19 4.24
CA ASP A 127 -13.79 -4.17 2.81
C ASP A 127 -14.87 -3.13 2.50
N ASP A 128 -14.74 -2.40 1.39
CA ASP A 128 -15.71 -1.40 0.93
C ASP A 128 -16.05 -0.30 1.96
N GLU A 129 -15.13 0.04 2.87
CA GLU A 129 -15.42 1.00 3.95
C GLU A 129 -15.54 2.44 3.43
N PHE A 130 -14.80 2.79 2.38
CA PHE A 130 -14.78 4.16 1.86
C PHE A 130 -15.31 4.24 0.43
N ASP A 131 -16.16 5.24 0.15
CA ASP A 131 -16.63 5.49 -1.21
C ASP A 131 -15.48 5.84 -2.15
N VAL A 132 -14.51 6.63 -1.68
CA VAL A 132 -13.34 7.05 -2.44
C VAL A 132 -12.07 6.83 -1.63
N VAL A 133 -11.05 6.28 -2.29
CA VAL A 133 -9.71 6.13 -1.73
C VAL A 133 -8.73 6.91 -2.59
N THR A 134 -7.88 7.72 -1.95
CA THR A 134 -6.80 8.45 -2.61
C THR A 134 -5.45 7.97 -2.09
N CYS A 135 -4.45 7.89 -2.99
CA CYS A 135 -3.09 7.49 -2.66
C CYS A 135 -2.14 8.28 -3.57
N PHE A 136 -1.61 9.38 -3.04
CA PHE A 136 -0.81 10.33 -3.80
C PHE A 136 0.65 10.31 -3.35
N ASP A 137 1.57 9.98 -4.27
CA ASP A 137 3.01 9.94 -4.01
C ASP A 137 3.36 9.00 -2.83
N VAL A 138 2.87 7.74 -2.86
CA VAL A 138 3.10 6.72 -1.82
C VAL A 138 3.70 5.45 -2.40
N LEU A 139 3.17 4.92 -3.50
CA LEU A 139 3.54 3.60 -4.01
C LEU A 139 5.01 3.52 -4.45
N GLU A 140 5.59 4.61 -4.94
CA GLU A 140 7.01 4.74 -5.27
C GLU A 140 7.94 4.74 -4.04
N HIS A 141 7.36 4.89 -2.86
CA HIS A 141 8.07 4.90 -1.59
C HIS A 141 8.07 3.54 -0.88
N LEU A 142 7.19 2.63 -1.27
CA LEU A 142 7.09 1.31 -0.68
C LEU A 142 8.28 0.42 -1.05
N LEU A 143 8.55 -0.59 -0.25
CA LEU A 143 9.40 -1.68 -0.71
C LEU A 143 8.76 -2.32 -1.95
N PRO A 144 9.54 -2.66 -3.01
CA PRO A 144 8.98 -3.25 -4.23
C PRO A 144 8.13 -4.51 -4.00
N GLU A 145 8.48 -5.30 -2.99
CA GLU A 145 7.76 -6.49 -2.56
C GLU A 145 6.41 -6.22 -1.86
N ASP A 146 6.15 -4.97 -1.45
CA ASP A 146 4.89 -4.56 -0.81
C ASP A 146 3.86 -4.02 -1.82
N THR A 147 4.26 -3.80 -3.07
CA THR A 147 3.44 -3.12 -4.08
C THR A 147 2.13 -3.84 -4.36
N VAL A 148 2.17 -5.16 -4.54
CA VAL A 148 0.97 -5.96 -4.88
C VAL A 148 0.01 -6.01 -3.70
N ASP A 149 0.53 -6.21 -2.49
CA ASP A 149 -0.27 -6.20 -1.27
C ASP A 149 -0.96 -4.83 -1.09
N ALA A 150 -0.22 -3.73 -1.34
CA ALA A 150 -0.77 -2.38 -1.24
C ALA A 150 -1.88 -2.10 -2.27
N LEU A 151 -1.70 -2.48 -3.53
CA LEU A 151 -2.75 -2.34 -4.54
C LEU A 151 -4.00 -3.15 -4.18
N GLY A 152 -3.81 -4.38 -3.64
CA GLY A 152 -4.90 -5.21 -3.14
C GLY A 152 -5.66 -4.56 -1.98
N GLU A 153 -4.95 -4.00 -0.99
CA GLU A 153 -5.56 -3.33 0.16
C GLU A 153 -6.30 -2.05 -0.25
N ILE A 154 -5.70 -1.22 -1.12
CA ILE A 154 -6.32 -0.02 -1.69
C ILE A 154 -7.63 -0.39 -2.41
N SER A 155 -7.61 -1.45 -3.22
CA SER A 155 -8.81 -1.95 -3.91
C SER A 155 -9.85 -2.48 -2.93
N ARG A 156 -9.43 -3.25 -1.93
CA ARG A 156 -10.29 -3.89 -0.92
C ARG A 156 -11.09 -2.87 -0.10
N VAL A 157 -10.47 -1.80 0.36
CA VAL A 157 -11.14 -0.80 1.20
C VAL A 157 -11.97 0.21 0.41
N SER A 158 -11.83 0.23 -0.92
CA SER A 158 -12.53 1.15 -1.83
C SER A 158 -13.81 0.56 -2.38
N LYS A 159 -14.91 1.24 -2.14
CA LYS A 159 -16.25 0.85 -2.61
C LYS A 159 -16.56 1.35 -4.03
N ARG A 160 -16.12 2.53 -4.41
CA ARG A 160 -16.58 3.22 -5.62
C ARG A 160 -15.45 3.67 -6.54
N ALA A 161 -14.47 4.37 -6.02
CA ALA A 161 -13.40 4.92 -6.83
C ALA A 161 -12.07 5.01 -6.09
N VAL A 162 -10.99 4.80 -6.83
CA VAL A 162 -9.62 5.02 -6.36
C VAL A 162 -8.92 6.06 -7.24
N VAL A 163 -8.15 6.95 -6.63
CA VAL A 163 -7.24 7.86 -7.35
C VAL A 163 -5.81 7.59 -6.89
N LEU A 164 -4.97 7.19 -7.84
CA LEU A 164 -3.54 6.98 -7.62
C LEU A 164 -2.75 8.07 -8.34
N CYS A 165 -1.73 8.61 -7.67
CA CYS A 165 -0.72 9.43 -8.33
C CYS A 165 0.66 8.89 -7.95
N ILE A 166 1.48 8.57 -8.95
CA ILE A 166 2.75 7.87 -8.76
C ILE A 166 3.86 8.63 -9.48
N ALA A 167 4.99 8.84 -8.80
CA ALA A 167 6.17 9.45 -9.38
C ALA A 167 7.16 8.40 -9.91
N ASN A 168 7.92 8.77 -10.94
CA ASN A 168 8.94 7.91 -11.55
C ASN A 168 10.29 8.64 -11.68
N TYR A 169 10.66 9.43 -10.69
CA TYR A 169 11.92 10.18 -10.64
C TYR A 169 12.49 10.15 -9.22
N PRO A 170 13.79 10.39 -9.02
CA PRO A 170 14.39 10.45 -7.70
C PRO A 170 13.82 11.57 -6.84
N SER A 171 13.62 11.33 -5.56
CA SER A 171 13.23 12.33 -4.57
C SER A 171 14.19 12.30 -3.40
N PHE A 172 14.98 13.35 -3.23
CA PHE A 172 16.01 13.38 -2.19
C PHE A 172 15.57 14.22 -0.99
N SER A 173 15.73 13.66 0.21
CA SER A 173 15.63 14.37 1.48
C SER A 173 16.73 13.88 2.42
N ASN A 174 17.43 14.81 3.07
CA ASN A 174 18.50 14.53 4.03
C ASN A 174 19.55 13.53 3.50
N GLY A 175 19.87 13.59 2.19
CA GLY A 175 20.83 12.70 1.53
C GLY A 175 20.32 11.32 1.16
N HIS A 176 19.05 11.02 1.40
CA HIS A 176 18.40 9.76 1.02
C HIS A 176 17.49 9.95 -0.19
N ASP A 177 17.55 9.02 -1.14
CA ASP A 177 16.50 8.89 -2.16
C ASP A 177 15.30 8.19 -1.54
N LEU A 178 14.18 8.89 -1.48
CA LEU A 178 12.95 8.39 -0.89
C LEU A 178 12.13 7.55 -1.87
N HIS A 179 12.32 7.73 -3.20
CA HIS A 179 11.64 6.93 -4.21
C HIS A 179 12.43 5.64 -4.47
N ILE A 180 12.21 4.63 -3.64
CA ILE A 180 12.93 3.34 -3.72
C ILE A 180 12.29 2.32 -4.66
N ASN A 181 11.06 2.57 -5.11
CA ASN A 181 10.28 1.70 -5.99
C ASN A 181 9.94 2.41 -7.32
N LYS A 182 10.97 2.90 -7.98
CA LYS A 182 10.82 3.55 -9.29
C LYS A 182 10.63 2.50 -10.39
N ARG A 183 9.54 2.64 -11.15
CA ARG A 183 9.19 1.77 -12.28
C ARG A 183 8.80 2.61 -13.49
N PRO A 184 8.99 2.14 -14.74
CA PRO A 184 8.34 2.73 -15.89
C PRO A 184 6.82 2.84 -15.68
N TYR A 185 6.19 3.93 -16.12
CA TYR A 185 4.73 4.09 -15.94
C TYR A 185 3.92 2.96 -16.57
N LYS A 186 4.43 2.36 -17.64
CA LYS A 186 3.81 1.19 -18.25
C LYS A 186 3.78 -0.02 -17.29
N GLU A 187 4.81 -0.24 -16.48
CA GLU A 187 4.79 -1.31 -15.47
C GLU A 187 3.79 -0.99 -14.34
N TRP A 188 3.68 0.28 -13.94
CA TRP A 188 2.65 0.69 -13.00
C TRP A 188 1.25 0.44 -13.55
N ASP A 189 1.00 0.79 -14.80
CA ASP A 189 -0.27 0.57 -15.48
C ASP A 189 -0.62 -0.93 -15.55
N GLU A 190 0.33 -1.78 -15.92
CA GLU A 190 0.17 -3.24 -15.93
C GLU A 190 -0.14 -3.80 -14.53
N LEU A 191 0.53 -3.33 -13.47
CA LEU A 191 0.28 -3.75 -12.09
C LEU A 191 -1.09 -3.30 -11.60
N ILE A 192 -1.50 -2.07 -11.88
CA ILE A 192 -2.81 -1.53 -11.51
C ILE A 192 -3.91 -2.36 -12.17
N HIS A 193 -3.83 -2.61 -13.47
CA HIS A 193 -4.80 -3.45 -14.19
C HIS A 193 -4.84 -4.90 -13.70
N ALA A 194 -3.73 -5.44 -13.21
CA ALA A 194 -3.65 -6.82 -12.75
C ALA A 194 -4.17 -7.02 -11.32
N HIS A 195 -4.15 -5.98 -10.47
CA HIS A 195 -4.39 -6.11 -9.04
C HIS A 195 -5.51 -5.21 -8.49
N MET A 196 -6.13 -4.40 -9.33
CA MET A 196 -7.26 -3.57 -8.93
C MET A 196 -8.49 -3.91 -9.77
N GLU A 197 -9.63 -3.99 -9.10
CA GLU A 197 -10.92 -4.22 -9.76
C GLU A 197 -11.48 -2.91 -10.31
N GLY A 198 -12.28 -2.99 -11.39
CA GLY A 198 -12.96 -1.84 -11.97
C GLY A 198 -12.36 -1.34 -13.28
N LYS A 199 -12.93 -0.25 -13.79
CA LYS A 199 -12.46 0.41 -15.01
C LYS A 199 -11.32 1.36 -14.69
N VAL A 200 -10.14 1.03 -15.18
CA VAL A 200 -8.93 1.86 -15.02
C VAL A 200 -8.88 2.91 -16.14
N GLU A 201 -8.75 4.16 -15.78
CA GLU A 201 -8.47 5.27 -16.67
C GLU A 201 -7.13 5.92 -16.30
N TRP A 202 -6.17 5.83 -17.20
CA TRP A 202 -4.90 6.52 -17.07
C TRP A 202 -5.02 7.93 -17.61
N LEU A 203 -4.82 8.93 -16.74
CA LEU A 203 -4.84 10.36 -17.09
C LEU A 203 -3.42 10.83 -17.39
N PRO A 204 -3.00 10.89 -18.66
CA PRO A 204 -1.65 11.28 -19.00
C PRO A 204 -1.44 12.76 -18.67
N ARG A 205 -0.49 13.04 -17.78
CA ARG A 205 0.10 14.35 -17.45
C ARG A 205 -0.90 15.51 -17.39
N TYR A 206 -1.82 15.46 -16.45
CA TYR A 206 -2.56 16.66 -16.06
C TYR A 206 -1.58 17.65 -15.41
N LEU A 207 -1.40 18.83 -16.02
CA LEU A 207 -0.64 19.96 -15.49
C LEU A 207 0.91 19.84 -15.45
N ARG A 208 1.59 19.20 -16.41
CA ARG A 208 3.06 19.15 -16.50
C ARG A 208 3.77 18.68 -15.20
N THR A 209 3.13 17.82 -14.43
CA THR A 209 3.78 17.12 -13.33
C THR A 209 4.64 15.98 -13.87
N HIS A 210 5.68 15.60 -13.14
CA HIS A 210 6.47 14.40 -13.45
C HIS A 210 5.85 13.12 -12.90
N SER A 211 4.65 13.19 -12.32
CA SER A 211 3.86 12.07 -11.82
C SER A 211 2.68 11.80 -12.73
N GLU A 212 2.25 10.56 -12.80
CA GLU A 212 1.10 10.13 -13.59
C GLU A 212 -0.05 9.74 -12.67
N THR A 213 -1.28 9.91 -13.14
CA THR A 213 -2.50 9.70 -12.35
C THR A 213 -3.38 8.64 -12.99
N TRP A 214 -3.92 7.75 -12.18
CA TRP A 214 -4.92 6.75 -12.55
C TRP A 214 -6.18 6.98 -11.73
N ILE A 215 -7.34 6.89 -12.38
CA ILE A 215 -8.63 6.80 -11.72
C ILE A 215 -9.20 5.42 -12.02
N ILE A 216 -9.61 4.72 -10.97
CA ILE A 216 -10.23 3.40 -11.04
C ILE A 216 -11.67 3.54 -10.58
N ASP A 217 -12.63 3.21 -11.46
CA ASP A 217 -14.05 3.20 -11.15
C ASP A 217 -14.51 1.76 -10.88
N ASN A 218 -14.79 1.46 -9.62
CA ASN A 218 -15.20 0.12 -9.18
C ASN A 218 -16.69 -0.18 -9.49
N LYS A 219 -17.45 0.79 -10.02
CA LYS A 219 -18.88 0.61 -10.32
C LYS A 219 -19.18 0.15 -11.75
N SER A 220 -18.19 0.08 -12.62
CA SER A 220 -18.37 -0.21 -14.05
C SER A 220 -18.24 -1.69 -14.40
#